data_1e15cb8dc75c9a104742eb78e352f914
#
_entry.id   1e15cb8dc75c9a104742eb78e352f914
#
_cell.length_a   1.000
_cell.length_b   1.000
_cell.length_c   1.000
_cell.angle_alpha   90.00
_cell.angle_beta   90.00
_cell.angle_gamma   90.00
#
_symmetry.space_group_name_H-M   'P 1'
#
loop_
_entity.id
_entity.type
_entity.pdbx_description
1 polymer ?
#
loop_
_entity_poly.entity_id
_entity_poly.type
_entity_poly.pdbx_seq_one_letter_code
_entity_poly.pdbx_strand_id
1 'polypeptide(L)'
;MKIILATQNQGKLKEFQQLSKGKNFEFISMPEDLKDMPEETGSTFKENAFIKAKYVSEYFEMPALADDSGLEVDALNGAPGIFSARYSSSRTDLGNSKKLLRNMRGVAKENRAARFRCCLLGFHKGKTIFSEGTLE
;
A
#
# COMPACT_ATOMS: atom_id res chain seq x y z
N MET A 1 -9.78 -18.16 11.50
CA MET A 1 -8.67 -18.16 10.53
C MET A 1 -7.80 -16.94 10.76
N LYS A 2 -6.50 -17.13 10.73
CA LYS A 2 -5.54 -16.04 10.90
C LYS A 2 -4.96 -15.64 9.54
N ILE A 3 -4.91 -14.34 9.29
CA ILE A 3 -4.37 -13.77 8.05
C ILE A 3 -3.25 -12.81 8.42
N ILE A 4 -2.06 -13.02 7.89
CA ILE A 4 -0.93 -12.14 8.15
C ILE A 4 -1.14 -10.84 7.36
N LEU A 5 -1.05 -9.70 8.04
CA LEU A 5 -0.97 -8.41 7.35
C LEU A 5 0.50 -8.13 7.03
N ALA A 6 0.81 -8.02 5.73
CA ALA A 6 2.17 -7.86 5.23
C ALA A 6 2.62 -6.40 5.36
N THR A 7 2.72 -5.92 6.59
CA THR A 7 3.15 -4.55 6.89
C THR A 7 3.92 -4.51 8.20
N GLN A 8 4.85 -3.58 8.30
CA GLN A 8 5.54 -3.24 9.54
C GLN A 8 4.90 -2.04 10.24
N ASN A 9 3.87 -1.46 9.63
CA ASN A 9 3.17 -0.29 10.18
C ASN A 9 2.13 -0.73 11.21
N GLN A 10 2.40 -0.44 12.49
CA GLN A 10 1.52 -0.84 13.60
C GLN A 10 0.15 -0.16 13.55
N GLY A 11 0.08 1.05 13.01
CA GLY A 11 -1.19 1.75 12.84
C GLY A 11 -2.11 1.03 11.85
N LYS A 12 -1.56 0.60 10.72
CA LYS A 12 -2.31 -0.20 9.74
C LYS A 12 -2.78 -1.51 10.33
N LEU A 13 -1.92 -2.21 11.08
CA LEU A 13 -2.29 -3.46 11.73
C LEU A 13 -3.49 -3.27 12.66
N LYS A 14 -3.46 -2.23 13.48
CA LYS A 14 -4.57 -1.91 14.39
C LYS A 14 -5.86 -1.63 13.65
N GLU A 15 -5.79 -0.87 12.56
CA GLU A 15 -6.97 -0.55 11.73
C GLU A 15 -7.59 -1.83 11.16
N PHE A 16 -6.76 -2.71 10.61
CA PHE A 16 -7.26 -3.97 10.04
C PHE A 16 -7.80 -4.91 11.12
N GLN A 17 -7.16 -4.98 12.27
CA GLN A 17 -7.65 -5.76 13.40
C GLN A 17 -9.03 -5.28 13.87
N GLN A 18 -9.23 -3.96 13.88
CA GLN A 18 -10.52 -3.37 14.21
C GLN A 18 -11.59 -3.78 13.19
N LEU A 19 -11.26 -3.77 11.90
CA LEU A 19 -12.19 -4.14 10.83
C LEU A 19 -12.58 -5.63 10.90
N SER A 20 -11.72 -6.49 11.40
CA SER A 20 -12.01 -7.91 11.51
C SER A 20 -12.69 -8.33 12.82
N LYS A 21 -12.91 -7.37 13.71
CA LYS A 21 -13.54 -7.64 15.02
C LYS A 21 -14.95 -8.22 14.86
N GLY A 22 -15.22 -9.34 15.54
CA GLY A 22 -16.51 -10.01 15.43
C GLY A 22 -16.69 -10.89 14.18
N LYS A 23 -15.68 -11.01 13.36
CA LYS A 23 -15.70 -11.85 12.16
C LYS A 23 -15.00 -13.18 12.42
N ASN A 24 -15.16 -14.13 11.50
CA ASN A 24 -14.56 -15.46 11.62
C ASN A 24 -13.09 -15.54 11.20
N PHE A 25 -12.44 -14.39 11.03
CA PHE A 25 -11.02 -14.27 10.74
C PHE A 25 -10.42 -13.10 11.51
N GLU A 26 -9.11 -13.14 11.73
CA GLU A 26 -8.39 -12.03 12.37
C GLU A 26 -7.10 -11.75 11.63
N PHE A 27 -6.70 -10.48 11.61
CA PHE A 27 -5.40 -10.07 11.09
C PHE A 27 -4.37 -10.15 12.20
N ILE A 28 -3.21 -10.70 11.87
CA ILE A 28 -2.07 -10.79 12.78
C ILE A 28 -0.86 -10.11 12.16
N SER A 29 0.08 -9.69 13.00
CA SER A 29 1.37 -9.20 12.53
C SER A 29 2.18 -10.33 11.90
N MET A 30 3.19 -9.98 11.12
CA MET A 30 4.18 -10.97 10.69
C MET A 30 4.83 -11.60 11.92
N PRO A 31 4.96 -12.95 11.97
CA PRO A 31 5.56 -13.63 13.13
C PRO A 31 6.97 -13.18 13.46
N GLU A 32 7.69 -12.67 12.45
CA GLU A 32 9.00 -12.04 12.60
C GLU A 32 9.15 -10.93 11.56
N ASP A 33 10.00 -9.95 11.83
CA ASP A 33 10.31 -8.90 10.87
C ASP A 33 11.19 -9.48 9.76
N LEU A 34 10.71 -9.34 8.53
CA LEU A 34 11.47 -9.76 7.35
C LEU A 34 12.36 -8.60 6.91
N LYS A 35 13.68 -8.80 7.04
CA LYS A 35 14.67 -7.80 6.63
C LYS A 35 14.77 -7.64 5.13
N ASP A 36 14.47 -8.72 4.41
CA ASP A 36 14.62 -8.81 2.95
C ASP A 36 13.26 -8.84 2.26
N MET A 37 12.38 -7.91 2.61
CA MET A 37 11.12 -7.74 1.88
C MET A 37 11.43 -7.43 0.40
N PRO A 38 10.67 -8.02 -0.53
CA PRO A 38 10.93 -7.80 -1.95
C PRO A 38 10.72 -6.33 -2.33
N GLU A 39 11.51 -5.86 -3.29
CA GLU A 39 11.31 -4.54 -3.85
C GLU A 39 9.98 -4.46 -4.59
N GLU A 40 9.32 -3.33 -4.48
CA GLU A 40 8.08 -3.07 -5.19
C GLU A 40 8.40 -2.63 -6.62
N THR A 41 8.64 -3.62 -7.47
CA THR A 41 9.06 -3.42 -8.86
C THR A 41 7.90 -3.40 -9.86
N GLY A 42 6.67 -3.54 -9.38
CA GLY A 42 5.49 -3.49 -10.23
C GLY A 42 5.22 -2.09 -10.78
N SER A 43 4.43 -2.03 -11.82
CA SER A 43 4.00 -0.78 -12.45
C SER A 43 2.61 -0.33 -12.00
N THR A 44 1.94 -1.13 -11.17
CA THR A 44 0.63 -0.80 -10.62
C THR A 44 0.59 -1.10 -9.12
N PHE A 45 -0.37 -0.49 -8.41
CA PHE A 45 -0.60 -0.81 -7.00
C PHE A 45 -0.92 -2.30 -6.81
N LYS A 46 -1.72 -2.86 -7.69
CA LYS A 46 -2.08 -4.29 -7.64
C LYS A 46 -0.86 -5.18 -7.74
N GLU A 47 0.03 -4.89 -8.69
CA GLU A 47 1.27 -5.68 -8.86
C GLU A 47 2.16 -5.60 -7.62
N ASN A 48 2.31 -4.42 -7.04
CA ASN A 48 3.13 -4.24 -5.84
C ASN A 48 2.51 -4.93 -4.62
N ALA A 49 1.19 -4.85 -4.46
CA ALA A 49 0.49 -5.57 -3.41
C ALA A 49 0.65 -7.09 -3.58
N PHE A 50 0.55 -7.58 -4.81
CA PHE A 50 0.75 -9.00 -5.12
C PHE A 50 2.16 -9.48 -4.74
N ILE A 51 3.18 -8.71 -5.09
CA ILE A 51 4.58 -9.04 -4.77
C ILE A 51 4.74 -9.23 -3.25
N LYS A 52 4.21 -8.31 -2.46
CA LYS A 52 4.30 -8.38 -0.99
C LYS A 52 3.49 -9.53 -0.41
N ALA A 53 2.25 -9.67 -0.83
CA ALA A 53 1.36 -10.71 -0.28
C ALA A 53 1.88 -12.10 -0.58
N LYS A 54 2.30 -12.35 -1.82
CA LYS A 54 2.85 -13.62 -2.23
C LYS A 54 4.11 -13.98 -1.42
N TYR A 55 5.04 -13.04 -1.31
CA TYR A 55 6.29 -13.28 -0.58
C TYR A 55 6.02 -13.64 0.88
N VAL A 56 5.19 -12.87 1.57
CA VAL A 56 4.89 -13.10 2.98
C VAL A 56 4.10 -14.41 3.16
N SER A 57 3.11 -14.66 2.31
CA SER A 57 2.32 -15.89 2.38
C SER A 57 3.17 -17.15 2.19
N GLU A 58 4.04 -17.13 1.20
CA GLU A 58 4.91 -18.29 0.92
C GLU A 58 5.97 -18.48 2.01
N TYR A 59 6.52 -17.37 2.53
CA TYR A 59 7.54 -17.44 3.58
C TYR A 59 7.00 -18.07 4.87
N PHE A 60 5.81 -17.65 5.31
CA PHE A 60 5.21 -18.15 6.55
C PHE A 60 4.23 -19.30 6.33
N GLU A 61 3.97 -19.68 5.09
CA GLU A 61 3.01 -20.73 4.73
C GLU A 61 1.60 -20.47 5.33
N MET A 62 1.17 -19.22 5.25
CA MET A 62 -0.12 -18.75 5.78
C MET A 62 -0.77 -17.77 4.80
N PRO A 63 -2.10 -17.59 4.90
CA PRO A 63 -2.73 -16.51 4.15
C PRO A 63 -2.13 -15.16 4.52
N ALA A 64 -1.89 -14.31 3.53
CA ALA A 64 -1.39 -12.96 3.75
C ALA A 64 -2.19 -11.94 2.95
N LEU A 65 -2.36 -10.78 3.53
CA LEU A 65 -2.96 -9.62 2.87
C LEU A 65 -1.93 -8.51 2.82
N ALA A 66 -1.75 -7.93 1.65
CA ALA A 66 -0.91 -6.74 1.48
C ALA A 66 -1.74 -5.59 0.93
N ASP A 67 -1.35 -4.38 1.29
CA ASP A 67 -1.86 -3.18 0.67
C ASP A 67 -0.76 -2.47 -0.10
N ASP A 68 -1.14 -1.77 -1.14
CA ASP A 68 -0.32 -0.76 -1.75
C ASP A 68 -1.21 0.43 -2.07
N SER A 69 -0.80 1.61 -1.62
CA SER A 69 -1.62 2.80 -1.71
C SER A 69 -0.77 4.02 -1.99
N GLY A 70 -1.40 5.05 -2.52
CA GLY A 70 -0.71 6.28 -2.83
C GLY A 70 -1.64 7.36 -3.32
N LEU A 71 -1.03 8.52 -3.55
CA LEU A 71 -1.70 9.71 -4.05
C LEU A 71 -1.48 9.81 -5.57
N GLU A 72 -2.57 9.95 -6.30
CA GLU A 72 -2.55 10.21 -7.74
C GLU A 72 -3.02 11.64 -8.00
N VAL A 73 -2.20 12.45 -8.65
CA VAL A 73 -2.51 13.85 -8.95
C VAL A 73 -2.68 13.99 -10.47
N ASP A 74 -3.86 14.44 -10.89
CA ASP A 74 -4.21 14.52 -12.31
C ASP A 74 -3.28 15.44 -13.10
N ALA A 75 -2.93 16.60 -12.53
CA ALA A 75 -2.01 17.55 -13.18
C ALA A 75 -0.61 16.99 -13.38
N LEU A 76 -0.25 15.92 -12.70
CA LEU A 76 1.05 15.25 -12.80
C LEU A 76 0.92 13.88 -13.46
N ASN A 77 -0.12 13.68 -14.25
CA ASN A 77 -0.40 12.42 -14.96
C ASN A 77 -0.43 11.20 -14.02
N GLY A 78 -0.98 11.39 -12.81
CA GLY A 78 -1.11 10.34 -11.82
C GLY A 78 0.05 10.21 -10.84
N ALA A 79 1.12 10.99 -11.02
CA ALA A 79 2.23 10.98 -10.06
C ALA A 79 1.78 11.62 -8.73
N PRO A 80 2.38 11.27 -7.58
CA PRO A 80 3.43 10.26 -7.39
C PRO A 80 2.97 8.80 -7.52
N GLY A 81 1.69 8.47 -7.42
CA GLY A 81 1.16 7.12 -7.65
C GLY A 81 1.87 6.06 -6.82
N ILE A 82 2.36 5.01 -7.47
CA ILE A 82 3.07 3.91 -6.79
C ILE A 82 4.37 4.36 -6.10
N PHE A 83 4.88 5.54 -6.42
CA PHE A 83 6.08 6.09 -5.81
C PHE A 83 5.81 7.01 -4.62
N SER A 84 4.57 7.07 -4.13
CA SER A 84 4.17 8.03 -3.08
C SER A 84 5.06 8.00 -1.84
N ALA A 85 5.44 6.82 -1.36
CA ALA A 85 6.28 6.69 -0.17
C ALA A 85 7.75 7.02 -0.42
N ARG A 86 8.18 7.01 -1.67
CA ARG A 86 9.57 7.21 -2.09
C ARG A 86 9.72 8.25 -3.18
N TYR A 87 8.83 9.25 -3.19
CA TYR A 87 8.77 10.26 -4.24
C TYR A 87 9.99 11.17 -4.25
N SER A 88 10.47 11.57 -3.09
CA SER A 88 11.68 12.37 -2.94
C SER A 88 12.91 11.50 -2.66
N SER A 89 14.10 12.06 -2.86
CA SER A 89 15.35 11.37 -2.55
C SER A 89 15.50 11.04 -1.07
N SER A 90 14.91 11.87 -0.19
CA SER A 90 14.93 11.64 1.25
C SER A 90 13.99 10.52 1.71
N ARG A 91 12.98 10.19 0.90
CA ARG A 91 11.94 9.19 1.20
C ARG A 91 11.20 9.46 2.51
N THR A 92 11.14 10.72 2.92
CA THR A 92 10.39 11.15 4.11
C THR A 92 9.07 11.79 3.69
N ASP A 93 8.08 11.77 4.58
CA ASP A 93 6.78 12.40 4.30
C ASP A 93 6.96 13.89 3.98
N LEU A 94 7.81 14.58 4.75
CA LEU A 94 8.09 15.99 4.52
C LEU A 94 8.76 16.24 3.17
N GLY A 95 9.78 15.44 2.82
CA GLY A 95 10.48 15.55 1.54
C GLY A 95 9.55 15.25 0.37
N ASN A 96 8.71 14.23 0.49
CA ASN A 96 7.74 13.86 -0.53
C ASN A 96 6.72 14.99 -0.75
N SER A 97 6.20 15.57 0.32
CA SER A 97 5.28 16.70 0.25
C SER A 97 5.91 17.93 -0.38
N LYS A 98 7.14 18.25 -0.02
CA LYS A 98 7.87 19.37 -0.60
C LYS A 98 8.09 19.19 -2.09
N LYS A 99 8.47 17.99 -2.52
CA LYS A 99 8.64 17.70 -3.95
C LYS A 99 7.32 17.84 -4.70
N LEU A 100 6.24 17.31 -4.14
CA LEU A 100 4.90 17.42 -4.73
C LEU A 100 4.51 18.88 -4.91
N LEU A 101 4.67 19.70 -3.89
CA LEU A 101 4.34 21.13 -3.96
C LEU A 101 5.19 21.86 -5.01
N ARG A 102 6.47 21.55 -5.12
CA ARG A 102 7.31 22.12 -6.16
C ARG A 102 6.80 21.79 -7.56
N ASN A 103 6.42 20.53 -7.77
CA ASN A 103 5.91 20.05 -9.06
C ASN A 103 4.52 20.63 -9.38
N MET A 104 3.80 21.09 -8.37
CA MET A 104 2.49 21.70 -8.52
C MET A 104 2.53 23.22 -8.70
N ARG A 105 3.70 23.82 -8.70
CA ARG A 105 3.84 25.28 -8.94
C ARG A 105 3.24 25.65 -10.28
N GLY A 106 2.46 26.72 -10.30
CA GLY A 106 1.80 27.19 -11.51
C GLY A 106 0.53 26.45 -11.87
N VAL A 107 0.17 25.39 -11.14
CA VAL A 107 -1.10 24.69 -11.36
C VAL A 107 -2.19 25.43 -10.61
N ALA A 108 -3.23 25.88 -11.33
CA ALA A 108 -4.37 26.58 -10.75
C ALA A 108 -5.14 25.67 -9.78
N LYS A 109 -5.76 26.27 -8.77
CA LYS A 109 -6.47 25.54 -7.74
C LYS A 109 -7.52 24.57 -8.31
N GLU A 110 -8.26 25.01 -9.32
CA GLU A 110 -9.30 24.22 -9.98
C GLU A 110 -8.76 23.03 -10.77
N ASN A 111 -7.45 23.00 -11.02
CA ASN A 111 -6.77 21.93 -11.76
C ASN A 111 -5.94 21.01 -10.82
N ARG A 112 -6.19 21.06 -9.52
CA ARG A 112 -5.46 20.29 -8.50
C ARG A 112 -6.23 19.08 -8.01
N ALA A 113 -7.00 18.44 -8.88
CA ALA A 113 -7.71 17.23 -8.51
C ALA A 113 -6.73 16.09 -8.22
N ALA A 114 -6.99 15.36 -7.16
CA ALA A 114 -6.18 14.25 -6.73
C ALA A 114 -7.04 13.24 -5.98
N ARG A 115 -6.53 12.02 -5.83
CA ARG A 115 -7.19 10.98 -5.05
C ARG A 115 -6.16 10.09 -4.37
N PHE A 116 -6.53 9.58 -3.20
CA PHE A 116 -5.84 8.45 -2.63
C PHE A 116 -6.44 7.18 -3.20
N ARG A 117 -5.56 6.28 -3.60
CA ARG A 117 -5.94 4.94 -4.07
C ARG A 117 -5.34 3.91 -3.17
N CYS A 118 -6.15 2.95 -2.75
CA CYS A 118 -5.71 1.83 -1.92
C CYS A 118 -6.07 0.52 -2.60
N CYS A 119 -5.10 -0.33 -2.81
CA CYS A 119 -5.28 -1.66 -3.35
C CYS A 119 -4.95 -2.69 -2.28
N LEU A 120 -5.86 -3.64 -2.08
CA LEU A 120 -5.68 -4.75 -1.16
C LEU A 120 -5.62 -6.04 -1.96
N LEU A 121 -4.65 -6.88 -1.65
CA LEU A 121 -4.52 -8.18 -2.30
C LEU A 121 -4.19 -9.24 -1.27
N GLY A 122 -5.04 -10.27 -1.21
CA GLY A 122 -4.81 -11.46 -0.41
C GLY A 122 -4.25 -12.58 -1.26
N PHE A 123 -3.34 -13.35 -0.68
CA PHE A 123 -2.70 -14.48 -1.35
C PHE A 123 -2.62 -15.68 -0.42
N HIS A 124 -2.98 -16.85 -0.92
CA HIS A 124 -2.79 -18.11 -0.23
C HIS A 124 -2.79 -19.27 -1.23
N LYS A 125 -1.73 -20.07 -1.22
CA LYS A 125 -1.62 -21.28 -2.06
C LYS A 125 -1.98 -21.04 -3.52
N GLY A 126 -1.43 -19.98 -4.11
CA GLY A 126 -1.63 -19.63 -5.51
C GLY A 126 -2.96 -18.94 -5.81
N LYS A 127 -3.85 -18.79 -4.84
CA LYS A 127 -5.13 -18.10 -5.01
C LYS A 127 -5.01 -16.66 -4.53
N THR A 128 -5.67 -15.74 -5.25
CA THR A 128 -5.68 -14.32 -4.93
C THR A 128 -7.08 -13.77 -4.83
N ILE A 129 -7.25 -12.78 -3.95
CA ILE A 129 -8.42 -11.91 -3.93
C ILE A 129 -7.92 -10.47 -4.01
N PHE A 130 -8.72 -9.59 -4.60
CA PHE A 130 -8.32 -8.21 -4.85
C PHE A 130 -9.47 -7.26 -4.58
N SER A 131 -9.16 -6.13 -3.95
CA SER A 131 -10.09 -5.04 -3.74
C SER A 131 -9.38 -3.71 -3.89
N GLU A 132 -10.09 -2.70 -4.35
CA GLU A 132 -9.56 -1.37 -4.57
C GLU A 132 -10.56 -0.32 -4.11
N GLY A 133 -10.05 0.75 -3.50
CA GLY A 133 -10.85 1.88 -3.10
C GLY A 133 -10.15 3.19 -3.42
N THR A 134 -10.93 4.24 -3.58
CA THR A 134 -10.42 5.60 -3.82
C THR A 134 -11.09 6.59 -2.88
N LEU A 135 -10.33 7.63 -2.52
CA LEU A 135 -10.82 8.79 -1.80
C LEU A 135 -10.35 10.03 -2.56
N GLU A 136 -11.30 10.76 -3.12
CA GLU A 136 -11.05 12.00 -3.83
C GLU A 136 -10.70 13.17 -2.89
#